data_11f7e8da7495e91a2355d292b732d56d
#
_entry.id   11f7e8da7495e91a2355d292b732d56d
#
_cell.length_a   1.000
_cell.length_b   1.000
_cell.length_c   1.000
_cell.angle_alpha   90.00
_cell.angle_beta   90.00
_cell.angle_gamma   90.00
#
_symmetry.space_group_name_H-M   'P 1'
#
loop_
_entity.id
_entity.type
_entity.pdbx_description
1 polymer ?
#
loop_
_entity_poly.entity_id
_entity_poly.type
_entity_poly.pdbx_seq_one_letter_code
_entity_poly.pdbx_strand_id
1 'polypeptide(L)'
;MDTVKVLNIDIQNITRQELLENLKEGVLVTPNLDHLIKLQKDKEFYDVYQKSEWVVCDSKILYLFGKLLKTPIKEAIPGSSFFTSYYMYHKDDADCKIFLLGAKEGIAAKAMERINEKVGRQMVVGAHSPSFGFEKHEDECEELVRIVNESGANVLLVGVGAPKQEKWIMKYRDKMSGVKVFMALGATIDFEAGTLKRAPKIWQKIGMEWLYRCMKEPKRLFKRYFVDDMQFFYYFGKQLLGIYKDPFRKK
;
A
#
# COMPACT_ATOMS: atom_id res chain seq x y z
N MET A 1 6.93 10.57 16.44
CA MET A 1 5.55 10.52 15.88
C MET A 1 4.76 9.52 16.70
N ASP A 2 3.53 9.82 17.11
CA ASP A 2 2.71 8.89 17.88
C ASP A 2 2.34 7.67 17.08
N THR A 3 2.30 6.49 17.73
CA THR A 3 1.93 5.24 17.08
C THR A 3 0.79 4.53 17.83
N VAL A 4 0.05 3.73 17.10
CA VAL A 4 -0.98 2.83 17.65
C VAL A 4 -0.53 1.39 17.41
N LYS A 5 -0.32 0.64 18.49
CA LYS A 5 0.02 -0.78 18.42
C LYS A 5 -1.19 -1.59 17.99
N VAL A 6 -1.08 -2.26 16.84
CA VAL A 6 -2.07 -3.21 16.35
C VAL A 6 -1.39 -4.54 16.09
N LEU A 7 -1.69 -5.53 16.91
CA LEU A 7 -1.02 -6.83 16.92
C LEU A 7 0.51 -6.64 17.05
N ASN A 8 1.26 -7.03 16.03
CA ASN A 8 2.73 -6.99 16.02
C ASN A 8 3.34 -5.83 15.23
N ILE A 9 2.54 -4.84 14.81
CA ILE A 9 3.05 -3.64 14.14
C ILE A 9 2.63 -2.37 14.85
N ASP A 10 3.41 -1.31 14.61
CA ASP A 10 3.12 0.05 15.06
C ASP A 10 2.62 0.87 13.86
N ILE A 11 1.40 1.39 13.93
CA ILE A 11 0.78 2.24 12.91
C ILE A 11 0.96 3.68 13.34
N GLN A 12 1.50 4.53 12.45
CA GLN A 12 1.61 5.96 12.73
C GLN A 12 0.21 6.59 12.84
N ASN A 13 0.01 7.31 13.95
CA ASN A 13 -1.27 7.93 14.28
C ASN A 13 -1.38 9.34 13.71
N ILE A 14 -1.46 9.40 12.38
CA ILE A 14 -1.44 10.65 11.61
C ILE A 14 -2.66 10.77 10.70
N THR A 15 -2.96 12.00 10.29
CA THR A 15 -3.96 12.30 9.27
C THR A 15 -3.35 12.22 7.87
N ARG A 16 -4.21 12.15 6.86
CA ARG A 16 -3.79 12.23 5.45
C ARG A 16 -3.00 13.50 5.15
N GLN A 17 -3.42 14.64 5.71
CA GLN A 17 -2.75 15.92 5.51
C GLN A 17 -1.35 15.90 6.11
N GLU A 18 -1.21 15.41 7.36
CA GLU A 18 0.09 15.25 8.00
C GLU A 18 1.02 14.31 7.19
N LEU A 19 0.46 13.24 6.60
CA LEU A 19 1.24 12.32 5.74
C LEU A 19 1.70 13.02 4.45
N LEU A 20 0.84 13.79 3.78
CA LEU A 20 1.19 14.55 2.56
C LEU A 20 2.34 15.54 2.81
N GLU A 21 2.30 16.23 3.94
CA GLU A 21 3.30 17.24 4.32
C GLU A 21 4.65 16.62 4.69
N ASN A 22 4.65 15.43 5.30
CA ASN A 22 5.84 14.82 5.89
C ASN A 22 6.47 13.70 5.05
N LEU A 23 5.76 13.10 4.10
CA LEU A 23 6.27 12.02 3.25
C LEU A 23 7.26 12.57 2.22
N LYS A 24 8.51 12.78 2.63
CA LYS A 24 9.60 13.27 1.79
C LYS A 24 10.52 12.15 1.30
N GLU A 25 10.63 11.08 2.09
CA GLU A 25 11.46 9.91 1.81
C GLU A 25 10.96 8.67 2.57
N GLY A 26 11.43 7.50 2.15
CA GLY A 26 11.17 6.22 2.81
C GLY A 26 10.10 5.38 2.11
N VAL A 27 9.79 4.26 2.73
CA VAL A 27 8.83 3.26 2.24
C VAL A 27 7.49 3.43 2.95
N LEU A 28 6.45 3.69 2.17
CA LEU A 28 5.07 3.73 2.64
C LEU A 28 4.39 2.38 2.42
N VAL A 29 3.92 1.79 3.51
CA VAL A 29 3.08 0.59 3.52
C VAL A 29 1.74 0.87 4.20
N THR A 30 0.68 0.27 3.71
CA THR A 30 -0.69 0.55 4.16
C THR A 30 -1.39 -0.74 4.61
N PRO A 31 -1.23 -1.14 5.89
CA PRO A 31 -1.80 -2.38 6.41
C PRO A 31 -3.32 -2.37 6.39
N ASN A 32 -3.87 -3.49 5.97
CA ASN A 32 -5.28 -3.88 6.10
C ASN A 32 -5.39 -5.22 6.84
N LEU A 33 -6.58 -5.79 6.96
CA LEU A 33 -6.78 -7.03 7.71
C LEU A 33 -5.95 -8.20 7.16
N ASP A 34 -5.91 -8.37 5.83
CA ASP A 34 -5.11 -9.40 5.17
C ASP A 34 -3.60 -9.27 5.49
N HIS A 35 -3.08 -8.04 5.47
CA HIS A 35 -1.69 -7.78 5.86
C HIS A 35 -1.44 -8.18 7.32
N LEU A 36 -2.34 -7.81 8.24
CA LEU A 36 -2.21 -8.15 9.67
C LEU A 36 -2.17 -9.66 9.91
N ILE A 37 -2.92 -10.45 9.13
CA ILE A 37 -2.88 -11.92 9.22
C ILE A 37 -1.59 -12.49 8.62
N LYS A 38 -1.14 -11.99 7.47
CA LYS A 38 0.15 -12.39 6.88
C LYS A 38 1.31 -12.09 7.81
N LEU A 39 1.28 -10.95 8.48
CA LEU A 39 2.27 -10.52 9.47
C LEU A 39 2.36 -11.44 10.72
N GLN A 40 1.39 -12.34 10.93
CA GLN A 40 1.49 -13.36 11.97
C GLN A 40 2.23 -14.61 11.51
N LYS A 41 2.41 -14.80 10.19
CA LYS A 41 2.85 -16.07 9.59
C LYS A 41 4.10 -15.92 8.73
N ASP A 42 4.35 -14.75 8.18
CA ASP A 42 5.43 -14.46 7.25
C ASP A 42 6.46 -13.53 7.93
N LYS A 43 7.55 -14.12 8.41
CA LYS A 43 8.61 -13.40 9.13
C LYS A 43 9.29 -12.35 8.26
N GLU A 44 9.53 -12.66 6.98
CA GLU A 44 10.15 -11.72 6.05
C GLU A 44 9.24 -10.49 5.83
N PHE A 45 7.93 -10.72 5.66
CA PHE A 45 6.96 -9.64 5.54
C PHE A 45 6.86 -8.80 6.83
N TYR A 46 6.95 -9.46 7.99
CA TYR A 46 7.05 -8.76 9.28
C TYR A 46 8.29 -7.86 9.34
N ASP A 47 9.46 -8.38 8.92
CA ASP A 47 10.71 -7.61 8.93
C ASP A 47 10.67 -6.41 7.98
N VAL A 48 9.97 -6.53 6.83
CA VAL A 48 9.69 -5.39 5.94
C VAL A 48 8.93 -4.29 6.68
N TYR A 49 7.88 -4.64 7.42
CA TYR A 49 7.09 -3.66 8.17
C TYR A 49 7.89 -2.99 9.29
N GLN A 50 8.80 -3.74 9.95
CA GLN A 50 9.67 -3.17 10.99
C GLN A 50 10.70 -2.16 10.43
N LYS A 51 11.01 -2.27 9.12
CA LYS A 51 11.97 -1.41 8.42
C LYS A 51 11.32 -0.31 7.60
N SER A 52 10.00 -0.34 7.44
CA SER A 52 9.25 0.68 6.69
C SER A 52 9.15 1.94 7.51
N GLU A 53 9.46 3.07 6.91
CA GLU A 53 9.45 4.38 7.56
C GLU A 53 8.01 4.89 7.78
N TRP A 54 7.07 4.49 6.91
CA TRP A 54 5.68 4.94 6.97
C TRP A 54 4.73 3.76 6.96
N VAL A 55 4.04 3.56 8.07
CA VAL A 55 3.03 2.51 8.25
C VAL A 55 1.71 3.19 8.62
N VAL A 56 0.76 3.31 7.69
CA VAL A 56 -0.49 4.05 7.92
C VAL A 56 -1.72 3.18 7.67
N CYS A 57 -2.78 3.40 8.42
CA CYS A 57 -3.99 2.57 8.38
C CYS A 57 -4.74 2.69 7.04
N ASP A 58 -4.76 1.62 6.22
CA ASP A 58 -5.52 1.58 4.95
C ASP A 58 -7.02 1.33 5.15
N SER A 59 -7.36 0.47 6.11
CA SER A 59 -8.69 -0.13 6.20
C SER A 59 -9.64 0.65 7.10
N LYS A 60 -10.84 0.97 6.56
CA LYS A 60 -11.92 1.55 7.37
C LYS A 60 -12.37 0.61 8.51
N ILE A 61 -12.31 -0.71 8.28
CA ILE A 61 -12.61 -1.70 9.31
C ILE A 61 -11.55 -1.63 10.40
N LEU A 62 -10.27 -1.63 10.04
CA LEU A 62 -9.17 -1.51 10.99
C LEU A 62 -9.27 -0.20 11.80
N TYR A 63 -9.61 0.91 11.15
CA TYR A 63 -9.88 2.18 11.80
C TYR A 63 -11.01 2.08 12.84
N LEU A 64 -12.13 1.41 12.50
CA LEU A 64 -13.24 1.24 13.42
C LEU A 64 -12.87 0.39 14.64
N PHE A 65 -12.16 -0.72 14.42
CA PHE A 65 -11.64 -1.55 15.52
C PHE A 65 -10.56 -0.83 16.31
N GLY A 66 -9.75 0.00 15.66
CA GLY A 66 -8.75 0.84 16.32
C GLY A 66 -9.32 1.78 17.37
N LYS A 67 -10.61 2.15 17.25
CA LYS A 67 -11.31 2.94 18.27
C LYS A 67 -11.51 2.21 19.61
N LEU A 68 -11.38 0.88 19.62
CA LEU A 68 -11.44 0.07 20.82
C LEU A 68 -10.09 0.00 21.56
N LEU A 69 -9.03 0.51 20.95
CA LEU A 69 -7.71 0.58 21.54
C LEU A 69 -7.59 1.80 22.47
N LYS A 70 -6.63 1.75 23.40
CA LYS A 70 -6.36 2.87 24.33
C LYS A 70 -6.05 4.17 23.61
N THR A 71 -5.30 4.08 22.50
CA THR A 71 -5.00 5.20 21.60
C THR A 71 -5.72 4.94 20.28
N PRO A 72 -6.84 5.61 19.99
CA PRO A 72 -7.58 5.38 18.76
C PRO A 72 -6.83 5.92 17.53
N ILE A 73 -6.95 5.21 16.42
CA ILE A 73 -6.42 5.64 15.13
C ILE A 73 -7.15 6.91 14.68
N LYS A 74 -6.42 7.96 14.31
CA LYS A 74 -6.98 9.27 13.88
C LYS A 74 -7.75 9.17 12.58
N GLU A 75 -7.18 8.51 11.56
CA GLU A 75 -7.77 8.45 10.22
C GLU A 75 -7.45 7.12 9.52
N ALA A 76 -8.39 6.65 8.68
CA ALA A 76 -8.10 5.62 7.69
C ALA A 76 -7.60 6.31 6.41
N ILE A 77 -6.41 5.93 5.94
CA ILE A 77 -5.74 6.49 4.76
C ILE A 77 -5.60 5.38 3.70
N PRO A 78 -6.67 5.06 2.95
CA PRO A 78 -6.59 4.03 1.91
C PRO A 78 -5.57 4.40 0.83
N GLY A 79 -4.64 3.49 0.55
CA GLY A 79 -3.51 3.74 -0.36
C GLY A 79 -3.94 4.29 -1.72
N SER A 80 -5.01 3.73 -2.31
CA SER A 80 -5.50 4.19 -3.61
C SER A 80 -6.02 5.63 -3.61
N SER A 81 -6.67 6.08 -2.53
CA SER A 81 -7.13 7.46 -2.41
C SER A 81 -6.01 8.40 -1.96
N PHE A 82 -5.06 7.89 -1.19
CA PHE A 82 -3.88 8.63 -0.80
C PHE A 82 -3.02 8.99 -2.00
N PHE A 83 -2.78 8.06 -2.91
CA PHE A 83 -1.98 8.32 -4.10
C PHE A 83 -2.58 9.42 -4.97
N THR A 84 -3.92 9.41 -5.17
CA THR A 84 -4.61 10.51 -5.85
C THR A 84 -4.38 11.86 -5.15
N SER A 85 -4.48 11.89 -3.82
CA SER A 85 -4.19 13.10 -3.04
C SER A 85 -2.73 13.52 -3.15
N TYR A 86 -1.80 12.56 -3.18
CA TYR A 86 -0.36 12.79 -3.26
C TYR A 86 0.04 13.49 -4.57
N TYR A 87 -0.33 12.92 -5.72
CA TYR A 87 0.05 13.55 -6.99
C TYR A 87 -0.68 14.88 -7.23
N MET A 88 -1.89 15.06 -6.70
CA MET A 88 -2.58 16.34 -6.75
C MET A 88 -1.97 17.39 -5.81
N TYR A 89 -1.46 16.97 -4.65
CA TYR A 89 -0.74 17.85 -3.72
C TYR A 89 0.56 18.37 -4.34
N HIS A 90 1.26 17.52 -5.09
CA HIS A 90 2.52 17.83 -5.78
C HIS A 90 2.33 18.27 -7.24
N LYS A 91 1.10 18.60 -7.70
CA LYS A 91 0.84 18.90 -9.12
C LYS A 91 1.70 20.03 -9.68
N ASP A 92 2.00 21.04 -8.86
CA ASP A 92 2.78 22.21 -9.22
C ASP A 92 4.29 22.07 -8.86
N ASP A 93 4.69 20.95 -8.27
CA ASP A 93 6.08 20.63 -7.94
C ASP A 93 6.75 19.92 -9.13
N ALA A 94 7.55 20.68 -9.89
CA ALA A 94 8.25 20.19 -11.09
C ALA A 94 9.26 19.05 -10.78
N ASP A 95 9.75 18.98 -9.56
CA ASP A 95 10.72 17.97 -9.14
C ASP A 95 10.05 16.64 -8.77
N CYS A 96 8.73 16.61 -8.53
CA CYS A 96 8.01 15.38 -8.28
C CYS A 96 7.82 14.58 -9.58
N LYS A 97 8.58 13.50 -9.72
CA LYS A 97 8.58 12.56 -10.87
C LYS A 97 8.26 11.16 -10.40
N ILE A 98 7.19 10.59 -10.91
CA ILE A 98 6.63 9.32 -10.46
C ILE A 98 6.90 8.21 -11.50
N PHE A 99 7.27 7.02 -11.04
CA PHE A 99 7.26 5.80 -11.83
C PHE A 99 6.17 4.84 -11.33
N LEU A 100 5.42 4.24 -12.25
CA LEU A 100 4.41 3.23 -11.93
C LEU A 100 4.91 1.84 -12.31
N LEU A 101 5.05 0.95 -11.33
CA LEU A 101 5.47 -0.43 -11.53
C LEU A 101 4.36 -1.38 -11.10
N GLY A 102 3.76 -2.10 -12.02
CA GLY A 102 2.73 -3.09 -11.70
C GLY A 102 1.55 -3.10 -12.64
N ALA A 103 0.46 -3.71 -12.16
CA ALA A 103 -0.75 -4.02 -12.92
C ALA A 103 -0.49 -4.95 -14.13
N LYS A 104 -1.52 -5.23 -14.92
CA LYS A 104 -1.39 -5.99 -16.17
C LYS A 104 -0.82 -5.12 -17.27
N GLU A 105 -0.26 -5.76 -18.29
CA GLU A 105 0.29 -5.09 -19.47
C GLU A 105 -0.67 -4.02 -20.03
N GLY A 106 -0.11 -2.85 -20.37
CA GLY A 106 -0.85 -1.68 -20.85
C GLY A 106 -1.61 -0.90 -19.78
N ILE A 107 -1.88 -1.46 -18.60
CA ILE A 107 -2.66 -0.78 -17.55
C ILE A 107 -1.84 0.33 -16.88
N ALA A 108 -0.56 0.07 -16.61
CA ALA A 108 0.32 1.09 -16.01
C ALA A 108 0.51 2.29 -16.97
N ALA A 109 0.69 2.05 -18.26
CA ALA A 109 0.78 3.10 -19.28
C ALA A 109 -0.50 3.94 -19.33
N LYS A 110 -1.67 3.31 -19.33
CA LYS A 110 -2.95 4.00 -19.30
C LYS A 110 -3.14 4.83 -18.02
N ALA A 111 -2.69 4.34 -16.86
CA ALA A 111 -2.70 5.11 -15.63
C ALA A 111 -1.80 6.36 -15.73
N MET A 112 -0.60 6.21 -16.31
CA MET A 112 0.34 7.29 -16.57
C MET A 112 -0.31 8.41 -17.41
N GLU A 113 -0.89 8.07 -18.55
CA GLU A 113 -1.58 9.03 -19.44
C GLU A 113 -2.66 9.81 -18.67
N ARG A 114 -3.54 9.10 -17.95
CA ARG A 114 -4.64 9.72 -17.22
C ARG A 114 -4.20 10.61 -16.06
N ILE A 115 -3.12 10.23 -15.37
CA ILE A 115 -2.58 11.06 -14.27
C ILE A 115 -1.96 12.32 -14.88
N ASN A 116 -1.14 12.20 -15.93
CA ASN A 116 -0.51 13.33 -16.60
C ASN A 116 -1.53 14.30 -17.18
N GLU A 117 -2.61 13.80 -17.77
CA GLU A 117 -3.73 14.61 -18.22
C GLU A 117 -4.39 15.38 -17.05
N LYS A 118 -4.68 14.71 -15.94
CA LYS A 118 -5.30 15.32 -14.75
C LYS A 118 -4.44 16.43 -14.11
N VAL A 119 -3.12 16.23 -14.07
CA VAL A 119 -2.19 17.23 -13.49
C VAL A 119 -1.72 18.28 -14.49
N GLY A 120 -1.98 18.09 -15.79
CA GLY A 120 -1.63 19.01 -16.85
C GLY A 120 -0.13 19.07 -17.17
N ARG A 121 0.66 18.07 -16.74
CA ARG A 121 2.10 17.95 -17.02
C ARG A 121 2.57 16.48 -16.97
N GLN A 122 3.77 16.23 -17.48
CA GLN A 122 4.40 14.90 -17.41
C GLN A 122 5.00 14.67 -16.00
N MET A 123 4.14 14.37 -15.02
CA MET A 123 4.53 14.02 -13.66
C MET A 123 4.89 12.55 -13.54
N VAL A 124 4.13 11.66 -14.17
CA VAL A 124 4.47 10.24 -14.30
C VAL A 124 5.39 10.10 -15.49
N VAL A 125 6.66 9.85 -15.22
CA VAL A 125 7.75 9.84 -16.21
C VAL A 125 8.01 8.45 -16.80
N GLY A 126 7.44 7.40 -16.18
CA GLY A 126 7.56 6.04 -16.67
C GLY A 126 6.52 5.11 -16.05
N ALA A 127 6.21 4.04 -16.76
CA ALA A 127 5.28 3.01 -16.33
C ALA A 127 5.70 1.66 -16.91
N HIS A 128 5.70 0.60 -16.09
CA HIS A 128 6.04 -0.74 -16.53
C HIS A 128 5.17 -1.80 -15.84
N SER A 129 4.77 -2.80 -16.61
CA SER A 129 3.99 -3.94 -16.12
C SER A 129 4.88 -5.18 -16.16
N PRO A 130 5.42 -5.65 -15.04
CA PRO A 130 6.31 -6.81 -15.02
C PRO A 130 5.56 -8.12 -15.31
N SER A 131 6.29 -9.17 -15.68
CA SER A 131 5.74 -10.49 -15.89
C SER A 131 5.13 -11.08 -14.61
N PHE A 132 4.21 -12.04 -14.76
CA PHE A 132 3.64 -12.70 -13.58
C PHE A 132 4.70 -13.57 -12.88
N GLY A 133 4.99 -13.25 -11.62
CA GLY A 133 5.99 -13.96 -10.83
C GLY A 133 7.41 -13.44 -11.00
N PHE A 134 7.57 -12.26 -11.59
CA PHE A 134 8.86 -11.58 -11.81
C PHE A 134 9.76 -11.54 -10.58
N GLU A 135 9.17 -11.49 -9.40
CA GLU A 135 9.89 -11.44 -8.12
C GLU A 135 10.79 -12.67 -7.86
N LYS A 136 10.63 -13.71 -8.70
CA LYS A 136 11.42 -14.95 -8.67
C LYS A 136 12.54 -14.97 -9.73
N HIS A 137 12.54 -14.00 -10.63
CA HIS A 137 13.47 -13.87 -11.75
C HIS A 137 14.40 -12.69 -11.50
N GLU A 138 15.62 -12.97 -11.04
CA GLU A 138 16.59 -11.93 -10.65
C GLU A 138 16.92 -11.02 -11.82
N ASP A 139 17.10 -11.58 -13.02
CA ASP A 139 17.42 -10.81 -14.23
C ASP A 139 16.33 -9.78 -14.56
N GLU A 140 15.04 -10.17 -14.44
CA GLU A 140 13.93 -9.24 -14.63
C GLU A 140 13.88 -8.19 -13.51
N CYS A 141 14.15 -8.58 -12.28
CA CYS A 141 14.21 -7.64 -11.17
C CYS A 141 15.32 -6.60 -11.35
N GLU A 142 16.51 -6.99 -11.78
CA GLU A 142 17.63 -6.06 -12.06
C GLU A 142 17.30 -5.15 -13.24
N GLU A 143 16.65 -5.66 -14.28
CA GLU A 143 16.20 -4.86 -15.41
C GLU A 143 15.16 -3.81 -14.96
N LEU A 144 14.21 -4.17 -14.08
CA LEU A 144 13.25 -3.23 -13.52
C LEU A 144 13.93 -2.12 -12.72
N VAL A 145 14.95 -2.46 -11.93
CA VAL A 145 15.77 -1.47 -11.21
C VAL A 145 16.44 -0.50 -12.19
N ARG A 146 17.01 -1.03 -13.27
CA ARG A 146 17.65 -0.23 -14.33
C ARG A 146 16.64 0.74 -14.97
N ILE A 147 15.48 0.23 -15.38
CA ILE A 147 14.41 1.04 -16.02
C ILE A 147 13.95 2.16 -15.08
N VAL A 148 13.75 1.87 -13.79
CA VAL A 148 13.36 2.88 -12.80
C VAL A 148 14.45 3.95 -12.65
N ASN A 149 15.72 3.57 -12.54
CA ASN A 149 16.83 4.51 -12.41
C ASN A 149 16.97 5.41 -13.65
N GLU A 150 16.86 4.84 -14.86
CA GLU A 150 16.95 5.58 -16.13
C GLU A 150 15.79 6.56 -16.34
N SER A 151 14.63 6.30 -15.73
CA SER A 151 13.46 7.18 -15.82
C SER A 151 13.65 8.54 -15.14
N GLY A 152 14.60 8.65 -14.22
CA GLY A 152 14.82 9.84 -13.40
C GLY A 152 13.69 10.11 -12.38
N ALA A 153 12.85 9.10 -12.09
CA ALA A 153 11.80 9.21 -11.07
C ALA A 153 12.40 9.26 -9.66
N ASN A 154 11.78 10.08 -8.80
CA ASN A 154 12.09 10.13 -7.37
C ASN A 154 10.98 9.60 -6.48
N VAL A 155 9.86 9.18 -7.08
CA VAL A 155 8.76 8.49 -6.43
C VAL A 155 8.44 7.21 -7.21
N LEU A 156 8.44 6.07 -6.53
CA LEU A 156 8.08 4.78 -7.11
C LEU A 156 6.82 4.22 -6.47
N LEU A 157 5.78 4.02 -7.26
CA LEU A 157 4.60 3.27 -6.84
C LEU A 157 4.68 1.85 -7.37
N VAL A 158 4.64 0.87 -6.47
CA VAL A 158 4.62 -0.56 -6.80
C VAL A 158 3.24 -1.14 -6.51
N GLY A 159 2.58 -1.67 -7.53
CA GLY A 159 1.22 -2.18 -7.49
C GLY A 159 1.11 -3.62 -8.02
N VAL A 160 1.86 -4.55 -7.43
CA VAL A 160 1.86 -6.00 -7.81
C VAL A 160 1.21 -6.90 -6.76
N GLY A 161 0.73 -6.30 -5.67
CA GLY A 161 0.03 -6.96 -4.57
C GLY A 161 0.95 -7.44 -3.45
N ALA A 162 0.39 -7.42 -2.22
CA ALA A 162 1.08 -7.86 -1.00
C ALA A 162 1.16 -9.39 -0.89
N PRO A 163 2.27 -9.94 -0.35
CA PRO A 163 3.43 -9.26 0.23
C PRO A 163 4.57 -8.99 -0.79
N LYS A 164 4.35 -9.25 -2.07
CA LYS A 164 5.41 -9.20 -3.10
C LYS A 164 5.96 -7.79 -3.29
N GLN A 165 5.08 -6.79 -3.38
CA GLN A 165 5.45 -5.41 -3.60
C GLN A 165 6.32 -4.86 -2.46
N GLU A 166 5.96 -5.14 -1.22
CA GLU A 166 6.70 -4.69 -0.05
C GLU A 166 8.07 -5.36 0.05
N LYS A 167 8.11 -6.68 -0.17
CA LYS A 167 9.36 -7.46 -0.16
C LYS A 167 10.30 -7.03 -1.29
N TRP A 168 9.77 -6.83 -2.50
CA TRP A 168 10.55 -6.39 -3.65
C TRP A 168 11.14 -4.99 -3.41
N ILE A 169 10.34 -4.03 -2.94
CA ILE A 169 10.83 -2.69 -2.59
C ILE A 169 11.98 -2.81 -1.59
N MET A 170 11.78 -3.55 -0.50
CA MET A 170 12.78 -3.66 0.56
C MET A 170 14.08 -4.32 0.10
N LYS A 171 13.99 -5.27 -0.85
CA LYS A 171 15.16 -5.95 -1.43
C LYS A 171 15.97 -5.03 -2.35
N TYR A 172 15.30 -4.17 -3.11
CA TYR A 172 15.94 -3.42 -4.20
C TYR A 172 16.04 -1.91 -3.98
N ARG A 173 15.45 -1.34 -2.92
CA ARG A 173 15.44 0.11 -2.67
C ARG A 173 16.83 0.74 -2.69
N ASP A 174 17.81 0.07 -2.12
CA ASP A 174 19.19 0.60 -2.03
C ASP A 174 19.90 0.65 -3.38
N LYS A 175 19.39 -0.06 -4.41
CA LYS A 175 19.88 0.00 -5.79
C LYS A 175 19.21 1.12 -6.62
N MET A 176 18.22 1.80 -6.07
CA MET A 176 17.44 2.87 -6.72
C MET A 176 17.72 4.22 -6.03
N SER A 177 18.96 4.68 -6.11
CA SER A 177 19.45 5.86 -5.36
C SER A 177 18.74 7.19 -5.72
N GLY A 178 18.12 7.28 -6.90
CA GLY A 178 17.31 8.43 -7.32
C GLY A 178 15.92 8.46 -6.69
N VAL A 179 15.41 7.31 -6.24
CA VAL A 179 14.06 7.19 -5.67
C VAL A 179 14.10 7.49 -4.18
N LYS A 180 13.38 8.54 -3.78
CA LYS A 180 13.25 8.94 -2.37
C LYS A 180 12.04 8.33 -1.70
N VAL A 181 10.90 8.25 -2.40
CA VAL A 181 9.63 7.76 -1.87
C VAL A 181 9.23 6.47 -2.58
N PHE A 182 9.02 5.42 -1.80
CA PHE A 182 8.51 4.14 -2.28
C PHE A 182 7.11 3.88 -1.72
N MET A 183 6.14 3.58 -2.57
CA MET A 183 4.76 3.34 -2.18
C MET A 183 4.31 1.93 -2.57
N ALA A 184 4.03 1.08 -1.58
CA ALA A 184 3.48 -0.26 -1.79
C ALA A 184 1.95 -0.21 -1.78
N LEU A 185 1.31 0.13 -2.91
CA LEU A 185 -0.11 0.47 -2.96
C LEU A 185 -0.92 -0.37 -3.97
N GLY A 186 -0.82 -1.68 -3.88
CA GLY A 186 -1.64 -2.72 -4.54
C GLY A 186 -2.38 -2.32 -5.82
N ALA A 187 -3.71 -2.35 -5.79
CA ALA A 187 -4.57 -2.09 -6.95
C ALA A 187 -4.69 -0.60 -7.35
N THR A 188 -3.85 0.27 -6.85
CA THR A 188 -3.91 1.72 -7.09
C THR A 188 -3.77 2.06 -8.57
N ILE A 189 -2.87 1.37 -9.29
CA ILE A 189 -2.65 1.56 -10.73
C ILE A 189 -3.93 1.24 -11.52
N ASP A 190 -4.62 0.14 -11.17
CA ASP A 190 -5.89 -0.25 -11.81
C ASP A 190 -6.99 0.78 -11.59
N PHE A 191 -7.07 1.41 -10.41
CA PHE A 191 -8.01 2.48 -10.13
C PHE A 191 -7.71 3.73 -10.95
N GLU A 192 -6.45 4.15 -11.06
CA GLU A 192 -6.06 5.32 -11.85
C GLU A 192 -6.25 5.08 -13.35
N ALA A 193 -5.97 3.87 -13.84
CA ALA A 193 -6.27 3.49 -15.21
C ALA A 193 -7.79 3.40 -15.52
N GLY A 194 -8.62 3.34 -14.46
CA GLY A 194 -10.08 3.18 -14.60
C GLY A 194 -10.53 1.79 -15.03
N THR A 195 -9.64 0.80 -14.99
CA THR A 195 -9.96 -0.61 -15.26
C THR A 195 -10.69 -1.25 -14.09
N LEU A 196 -10.39 -0.78 -12.87
CA LEU A 196 -11.11 -1.14 -11.67
C LEU A 196 -11.97 0.05 -11.20
N LYS A 197 -13.29 -0.16 -11.14
CA LYS A 197 -14.21 0.87 -10.64
C LYS A 197 -14.25 0.87 -9.12
N ARG A 198 -14.14 2.05 -8.51
CA ARG A 198 -14.35 2.19 -7.07
C ARG A 198 -15.81 1.86 -6.72
N ALA A 199 -16.01 1.39 -5.51
CA ALA A 199 -17.36 1.27 -4.97
C ALA A 199 -18.08 2.63 -4.99
N PRO A 200 -19.42 2.67 -5.17
CA PRO A 200 -20.18 3.90 -5.01
C PRO A 200 -19.86 4.59 -3.68
N LYS A 201 -19.94 5.94 -3.66
CA LYS A 201 -19.56 6.75 -2.49
C LYS A 201 -20.25 6.33 -1.18
N ILE A 202 -21.49 5.81 -1.27
CA ILE A 202 -22.23 5.31 -0.10
C ILE A 202 -21.54 4.12 0.54
N TRP A 203 -21.07 3.14 -0.27
CA TRP A 203 -20.35 1.97 0.21
C TRP A 203 -18.99 2.33 0.85
N GLN A 204 -18.33 3.34 0.28
CA GLN A 204 -17.08 3.87 0.84
C GLN A 204 -17.32 4.55 2.19
N LYS A 205 -18.39 5.39 2.30
CA LYS A 205 -18.74 6.10 3.54
C LYS A 205 -19.06 5.16 4.70
N ILE A 206 -19.81 4.08 4.45
CA ILE A 206 -20.18 3.09 5.48
C ILE A 206 -19.10 2.04 5.73
N GLY A 207 -17.95 2.10 5.01
CA GLY A 207 -16.85 1.15 5.18
C GLY A 207 -17.09 -0.24 4.55
N MET A 208 -18.07 -0.36 3.64
CA MET A 208 -18.49 -1.61 2.99
C MET A 208 -17.91 -1.77 1.57
N GLU A 209 -16.87 -1.01 1.22
CA GLU A 209 -16.19 -1.12 -0.09
C GLU A 209 -15.67 -2.55 -0.35
N TRP A 210 -15.15 -3.19 0.69
CA TRP A 210 -14.69 -4.58 0.62
C TRP A 210 -15.80 -5.56 0.18
N LEU A 211 -17.03 -5.37 0.69
CA LEU A 211 -18.17 -6.22 0.32
C LEU A 211 -18.60 -5.99 -1.13
N TYR A 212 -18.63 -4.72 -1.56
CA TYR A 212 -18.89 -4.38 -2.96
C TYR A 212 -17.86 -5.05 -3.89
N ARG A 213 -16.57 -5.01 -3.54
CA ARG A 213 -15.49 -5.70 -4.29
C ARG A 213 -15.67 -7.21 -4.28
N CYS A 214 -16.07 -7.78 -3.14
CA CYS A 214 -16.34 -9.22 -3.04
C CYS A 214 -17.48 -9.65 -3.98
N MET A 215 -18.52 -8.84 -4.10
CA MET A 215 -19.62 -9.10 -5.05
C MET A 215 -19.18 -9.02 -6.52
N LYS A 216 -18.18 -8.19 -6.83
CA LYS A 216 -17.63 -8.09 -8.20
C LYS A 216 -16.63 -9.19 -8.53
N GLU A 217 -15.86 -9.66 -7.55
CA GLU A 217 -14.80 -10.67 -7.72
C GLU A 217 -14.94 -11.80 -6.67
N PRO A 218 -16.07 -12.53 -6.61
CA PRO A 218 -16.34 -13.46 -5.51
C PRO A 218 -15.32 -14.61 -5.46
N LYS A 219 -14.94 -15.18 -6.59
CA LYS A 219 -13.97 -16.29 -6.65
C LYS A 219 -12.62 -15.96 -6.01
N ARG A 220 -12.16 -14.71 -6.13
CA ARG A 220 -10.87 -14.25 -5.61
C ARG A 220 -10.96 -13.74 -4.18
N LEU A 221 -12.04 -13.02 -3.84
CA LEU A 221 -12.12 -12.25 -2.60
C LEU A 221 -12.94 -12.94 -1.50
N PHE A 222 -13.82 -13.91 -1.82
CA PHE A 222 -14.67 -14.56 -0.82
C PHE A 222 -13.83 -15.28 0.25
N LYS A 223 -12.91 -16.17 -0.17
CA LYS A 223 -12.04 -16.88 0.76
C LYS A 223 -11.24 -15.92 1.62
N ARG A 224 -10.67 -14.88 1.01
CA ARG A 224 -9.88 -13.86 1.71
C ARG A 224 -10.71 -13.20 2.82
N TYR A 225 -11.87 -12.63 2.49
CA TYR A 225 -12.66 -11.86 3.47
C TYR A 225 -13.38 -12.73 4.51
N PHE A 226 -13.92 -13.88 4.11
CA PHE A 226 -14.75 -14.70 5.00
C PHE A 226 -14.00 -15.85 5.67
N VAL A 227 -12.77 -16.15 5.28
CA VAL A 227 -11.96 -17.20 5.91
C VAL A 227 -10.67 -16.61 6.47
N ASP A 228 -9.85 -15.98 5.61
CA ASP A 228 -8.53 -15.56 6.00
C ASP A 228 -8.58 -14.33 6.92
N ASP A 229 -9.32 -13.29 6.53
CA ASP A 229 -9.42 -12.03 7.30
C ASP A 229 -10.19 -12.21 8.63
N MET A 230 -11.04 -13.25 8.77
CA MET A 230 -11.74 -13.54 10.03
C MET A 230 -10.80 -13.90 11.18
N GLN A 231 -9.61 -14.40 10.89
CA GLN A 231 -8.57 -14.64 11.89
C GLN A 231 -8.13 -13.33 12.61
N PHE A 232 -8.31 -12.18 11.98
CA PHE A 232 -8.03 -10.89 12.61
C PHE A 232 -8.82 -10.73 13.91
N PHE A 233 -10.10 -11.06 13.92
CA PHE A 233 -10.96 -10.88 15.11
C PHE A 233 -10.48 -11.74 16.27
N TYR A 234 -9.95 -12.92 16.00
CA TYR A 234 -9.37 -13.80 17.02
C TYR A 234 -8.10 -13.16 17.63
N TYR A 235 -7.16 -12.70 16.79
CA TYR A 235 -5.92 -12.07 17.27
C TYR A 235 -6.20 -10.73 17.96
N PHE A 236 -7.10 -9.93 17.40
CA PHE A 236 -7.46 -8.65 17.97
C PHE A 236 -8.19 -8.81 19.31
N GLY A 237 -9.07 -9.78 19.45
CA GLY A 237 -9.69 -10.14 20.74
C GLY A 237 -8.63 -10.48 21.80
N LYS A 238 -7.62 -11.27 21.43
CA LYS A 238 -6.47 -11.55 22.32
C LYS A 238 -5.72 -10.27 22.71
N GLN A 239 -5.55 -9.33 21.79
CA GLN A 239 -4.91 -8.05 22.09
C GLN A 239 -5.71 -7.23 23.09
N LEU A 240 -7.03 -7.13 22.90
CA LEU A 240 -7.93 -6.44 23.83
C LEU A 240 -7.90 -7.03 25.24
N LEU A 241 -7.79 -8.36 25.34
CA LEU A 241 -7.70 -9.09 26.61
C LEU A 241 -6.28 -9.08 27.21
N GLY A 242 -5.30 -8.49 26.54
CA GLY A 242 -3.91 -8.45 27.03
C GLY A 242 -3.13 -9.76 26.92
N ILE A 243 -3.67 -10.78 26.23
CA ILE A 243 -3.08 -12.11 26.08
C ILE A 243 -2.48 -12.39 24.70
N TYR A 244 -2.47 -11.38 23.83
CA TYR A 244 -1.82 -11.48 22.52
C TYR A 244 -0.29 -11.60 22.68
N LYS A 245 0.30 -12.55 21.95
CA LYS A 245 1.75 -12.73 21.87
C LYS A 245 2.20 -12.57 20.43
N ASP A 246 3.15 -11.69 20.22
CA ASP A 246 3.80 -11.51 18.92
C ASP A 246 4.60 -12.78 18.57
N PRO A 247 4.30 -13.45 17.44
CA PRO A 247 4.96 -14.71 17.07
C PRO A 247 6.44 -14.53 16.73
N PHE A 248 6.90 -13.31 16.44
CA PHE A 248 8.27 -13.02 16.00
C PHE A 248 9.09 -12.21 17.01
N ARG A 249 8.50 -11.82 18.14
CA ARG A 249 9.23 -11.14 19.19
C ARG A 249 10.21 -12.12 19.82
N LYS A 250 11.52 -11.87 19.69
CA LYS A 250 12.55 -12.60 20.42
C LYS A 250 12.28 -12.43 21.93
N LYS A 251 12.31 -13.55 22.65
CA LYS A 251 12.26 -13.55 24.11
C LYS A 251 13.50 -12.88 24.69
#